data_505d6dfc147a748bcbeedf43f6d015b6
#
_entry.id   505d6dfc147a748bcbeedf43f6d015b6
#
_cell.length_a   1.000
_cell.length_b   1.000
_cell.length_c   1.000
_cell.angle_alpha   90.00
_cell.angle_beta   90.00
_cell.angle_gamma   90.00
#
_symmetry.space_group_name_H-M   'P 1'
#
loop_
_entity.id
_entity.type
_entity.pdbx_description
1 polymer ?
#
loop_
_entity_poly.entity_id
_entity_poly.type
_entity_poly.pdbx_seq_one_letter_code
_entity_poly.pdbx_strand_id
1 'polypeptide(L)'
;MERKAGGATIPMPRWLLPAALALVLGLPPGALAQAPAATPLRGPELHAALRAGGYILYFRHADTDHRQNDDRMTSFEDCANQRNLTDRGRDHARAVGLAIRALGIPIGAVLASPLCRTMETATLAFGAAQQAMATREGGPLPPGSPGRFPALRALLSTPVPAGANTVIVAHAYPYYTIVGGQYLSEGEADVVRPRGADFEVVARVGLRQWRELVSTPSSR
;
A
#
# COMPACT_ATOMS: atom_id res chain seq x y z
N MET A 1 34.68 46.69 -65.30
CA MET A 1 34.87 48.04 -64.67
C MET A 1 34.67 47.90 -63.17
N GLU A 2 35.81 47.78 -62.54
CA GLU A 2 35.88 47.59 -61.05
C GLU A 2 35.68 48.94 -60.35
N ARG A 3 35.01 48.90 -59.19
CA ARG A 3 35.16 49.91 -58.18
C ARG A 3 35.33 49.25 -56.82
N LYS A 4 36.55 49.30 -56.32
CA LYS A 4 36.94 49.07 -54.94
C LYS A 4 36.31 50.14 -54.03
N ALA A 5 35.67 49.72 -52.94
CA ALA A 5 35.38 50.58 -51.81
C ALA A 5 36.18 50.09 -50.60
N GLY A 6 37.08 50.95 -50.08
CA GLY A 6 37.89 50.68 -48.94
C GLY A 6 37.10 50.78 -47.65
N GLY A 7 37.27 49.80 -46.78
CA GLY A 7 36.74 49.81 -45.43
C GLY A 7 37.77 50.36 -44.44
N ALA A 8 37.45 51.47 -43.78
CA ALA A 8 38.22 52.04 -42.72
C ALA A 8 37.91 51.29 -41.41
N THR A 9 38.94 50.70 -40.81
CA THR A 9 38.90 50.08 -39.45
C THR A 9 39.09 51.18 -38.41
N ILE A 10 38.10 51.38 -37.57
CA ILE A 10 38.19 52.26 -36.41
C ILE A 10 38.65 51.41 -35.20
N PRO A 11 39.72 51.78 -34.48
CA PRO A 11 40.15 51.04 -33.31
C PRO A 11 39.25 51.38 -32.11
N MET A 12 38.62 50.37 -31.47
CA MET A 12 37.93 50.53 -30.20
C MET A 12 38.89 50.59 -29.00
N PRO A 13 38.66 51.46 -28.03
CA PRO A 13 39.47 51.52 -26.83
C PRO A 13 39.14 50.33 -25.88
N ARG A 14 40.22 49.70 -25.42
CA ARG A 14 40.19 48.64 -24.40
C ARG A 14 39.85 49.26 -23.04
N TRP A 15 38.60 49.15 -22.60
CA TRP A 15 38.24 49.43 -21.22
C TRP A 15 38.56 48.21 -20.37
N LEU A 16 39.44 48.39 -19.38
CA LEU A 16 39.75 47.42 -18.35
C LEU A 16 38.54 47.31 -17.41
N LEU A 17 37.82 46.22 -17.47
CA LEU A 17 36.82 45.87 -16.46
C LEU A 17 37.51 45.18 -15.28
N PRO A 18 37.29 45.59 -14.04
CA PRO A 18 37.79 44.86 -12.89
C PRO A 18 36.98 43.55 -12.73
N ALA A 19 37.69 42.43 -12.67
CA ALA A 19 37.09 41.12 -12.34
C ALA A 19 36.65 41.15 -10.88
N ALA A 20 35.34 41.30 -10.65
CA ALA A 20 34.76 41.08 -9.34
C ALA A 20 34.68 39.56 -9.09
N LEU A 21 35.59 39.06 -8.27
CA LEU A 21 35.60 37.69 -7.78
C LEU A 21 34.43 37.51 -6.79
N ALA A 22 33.29 37.07 -7.28
CA ALA A 22 32.12 36.68 -6.42
C ALA A 22 32.49 35.38 -5.68
N LEU A 23 32.83 35.50 -4.40
CA LEU A 23 32.98 34.36 -3.49
C LEU A 23 31.60 33.75 -3.23
N VAL A 24 31.22 32.75 -4.01
CA VAL A 24 30.02 31.94 -3.73
C VAL A 24 30.31 31.06 -2.53
N LEU A 25 29.93 31.50 -1.35
CA LEU A 25 29.88 30.67 -0.15
C LEU A 25 28.81 29.56 -0.42
N GLY A 26 29.28 28.39 -0.86
CA GLY A 26 28.45 27.18 -1.01
C GLY A 26 27.90 26.78 0.36
N LEU A 27 26.63 27.06 0.59
CA LEU A 27 25.90 26.40 1.69
C LEU A 27 25.96 24.90 1.45
N PRO A 28 26.31 24.06 2.45
CA PRO A 28 26.23 22.62 2.30
C PRO A 28 24.80 22.24 1.96
N PRO A 29 24.58 21.25 1.05
CA PRO A 29 23.25 20.77 0.78
C PRO A 29 22.66 20.30 2.11
N GLY A 30 21.59 20.96 2.56
CA GLY A 30 20.89 20.63 3.79
C GLY A 30 20.54 19.15 3.73
N ALA A 31 21.10 18.34 4.62
CA ALA A 31 20.66 16.97 4.83
C ALA A 31 19.17 17.06 5.16
N LEU A 32 18.32 16.59 4.23
CA LEU A 32 16.91 16.38 4.51
C LEU A 32 16.86 15.38 5.67
N ALA A 33 16.67 15.90 6.87
CA ALA A 33 16.46 15.06 8.05
C ALA A 33 15.27 14.16 7.73
N GLN A 34 15.54 12.86 7.53
CA GLN A 34 14.47 11.87 7.44
C GLN A 34 13.69 11.97 8.76
N ALA A 35 12.40 12.28 8.65
CA ALA A 35 11.52 12.24 9.81
C ALA A 35 11.68 10.88 10.49
N PRO A 36 11.81 10.83 11.83
CA PRO A 36 11.94 9.55 12.54
C PRO A 36 10.77 8.65 12.16
N ALA A 37 11.06 7.40 11.83
CA ALA A 37 10.03 6.40 11.55
C ALA A 37 9.06 6.37 12.74
N ALA A 38 7.78 6.58 12.48
CA ALA A 38 6.78 6.61 13.55
C ALA A 38 6.77 5.27 14.29
N THR A 39 6.71 5.32 15.62
CA THR A 39 6.62 4.10 16.43
C THR A 39 5.34 3.35 16.05
N PRO A 40 5.43 2.05 15.73
CA PRO A 40 4.25 1.27 15.38
C PRO A 40 3.21 1.24 16.50
N LEU A 41 1.94 1.45 16.15
CA LEU A 41 0.81 1.35 17.08
C LEU A 41 0.69 -0.10 17.61
N ARG A 42 0.40 -0.25 18.90
CA ARG A 42 0.26 -1.55 19.55
C ARG A 42 -0.81 -1.51 20.64
N GLY A 43 -1.31 -2.69 21.02
CA GLY A 43 -2.22 -2.85 22.15
C GLY A 43 -3.38 -1.85 22.16
N PRO A 44 -3.65 -1.19 23.30
CA PRO A 44 -4.78 -0.28 23.46
C PRO A 44 -4.77 0.91 22.47
N GLU A 45 -3.58 1.43 22.10
CA GLU A 45 -3.46 2.53 21.14
C GLU A 45 -3.92 2.10 19.75
N LEU A 46 -3.50 0.91 19.29
CA LEU A 46 -3.94 0.35 18.04
C LEU A 46 -5.45 0.12 18.04
N HIS A 47 -5.99 -0.45 19.11
CA HIS A 47 -7.42 -0.68 19.25
C HIS A 47 -8.21 0.63 19.20
N ALA A 48 -7.80 1.65 19.93
CA ALA A 48 -8.44 2.95 19.94
C ALA A 48 -8.41 3.61 18.52
N ALA A 49 -7.26 3.55 17.84
CA ALA A 49 -7.09 4.05 16.50
C ALA A 49 -8.04 3.37 15.50
N LEU A 50 -8.09 2.04 15.52
CA LEU A 50 -8.96 1.26 14.62
C LEU A 50 -10.46 1.49 14.91
N ARG A 51 -10.84 1.71 16.16
CA ARG A 51 -12.23 2.08 16.51
C ARG A 51 -12.62 3.46 16.01
N ALA A 52 -11.68 4.39 15.97
CA ALA A 52 -11.91 5.73 15.41
C ALA A 52 -12.06 5.70 13.87
N GLY A 53 -11.54 4.67 13.21
CA GLY A 53 -11.58 4.55 11.76
C GLY A 53 -10.52 5.38 11.04
N GLY A 54 -10.61 5.44 9.71
CA GLY A 54 -9.67 6.19 8.88
C GLY A 54 -8.47 5.39 8.39
N TYR A 55 -8.46 4.07 8.59
CA TYR A 55 -7.38 3.16 8.21
C TYR A 55 -7.80 2.19 7.13
N ILE A 56 -6.78 1.66 6.43
CA ILE A 56 -6.91 0.50 5.55
C ILE A 56 -6.28 -0.69 6.28
N LEU A 57 -7.04 -1.78 6.39
CA LEU A 57 -6.56 -3.07 6.86
C LEU A 57 -6.21 -3.92 5.64
N TYR A 58 -4.93 -3.98 5.28
CA TYR A 58 -4.47 -4.76 4.14
C TYR A 58 -4.09 -6.16 4.58
N PHE A 59 -4.92 -7.14 4.26
CA PHE A 59 -4.70 -8.55 4.56
C PHE A 59 -4.07 -9.28 3.38
N ARG A 60 -3.07 -10.12 3.64
CA ARG A 60 -2.81 -11.24 2.76
C ARG A 60 -3.90 -12.30 2.99
N HIS A 61 -4.36 -12.97 1.92
CA HIS A 61 -5.29 -14.09 2.03
C HIS A 61 -4.86 -15.09 3.12
N ALA A 62 -5.81 -15.85 3.67
CA ALA A 62 -5.56 -16.88 4.67
C ALA A 62 -4.79 -18.08 4.09
N ASP A 63 -4.44 -19.05 4.95
CA ASP A 63 -3.60 -20.21 4.59
C ASP A 63 -4.16 -20.99 3.39
N THR A 64 -3.27 -21.30 2.43
CA THR A 64 -3.61 -21.98 1.17
C THR A 64 -2.95 -23.34 1.03
N ASP A 65 -3.50 -24.21 0.18
CA ASP A 65 -2.88 -25.49 -0.17
C ASP A 65 -1.77 -25.29 -1.21
N HIS A 66 -0.53 -25.29 -0.77
CA HIS A 66 0.66 -25.10 -1.62
C HIS A 66 0.93 -26.25 -2.60
N ARG A 67 0.15 -27.33 -2.58
CA ARG A 67 0.18 -28.38 -3.61
C ARG A 67 -0.63 -27.98 -4.85
N GLN A 68 -1.44 -26.95 -4.75
CA GLN A 68 -2.20 -26.32 -5.83
C GLN A 68 -1.46 -25.09 -6.38
N ASN A 69 -1.74 -24.75 -7.63
CA ASN A 69 -1.25 -23.53 -8.29
C ASN A 69 -2.33 -22.92 -9.18
N ASP A 70 -2.02 -21.77 -9.78
CA ASP A 70 -2.92 -21.04 -10.66
C ASP A 70 -2.59 -21.25 -12.16
N ASP A 71 -1.71 -22.21 -12.50
CA ASP A 71 -1.13 -22.34 -13.86
C ASP A 71 -2.16 -22.68 -14.93
N ARG A 72 -3.25 -23.35 -14.55
CA ARG A 72 -4.33 -23.75 -15.46
C ARG A 72 -5.58 -22.87 -15.36
N MET A 73 -5.51 -21.81 -14.58
CA MET A 73 -6.63 -20.88 -14.40
C MET A 73 -6.97 -20.18 -15.73
N THR A 74 -8.22 -20.31 -16.16
CA THR A 74 -8.73 -19.69 -17.39
C THR A 74 -9.44 -18.35 -17.14
N SER A 75 -10.01 -18.17 -15.97
CA SER A 75 -10.64 -16.93 -15.50
C SER A 75 -10.55 -16.83 -13.99
N PHE A 76 -10.92 -15.68 -13.42
CA PHE A 76 -10.93 -15.50 -11.96
C PHE A 76 -12.02 -16.33 -11.26
N GLU A 77 -13.06 -16.74 -11.95
CA GLU A 77 -14.15 -17.59 -11.46
C GLU A 77 -13.79 -19.08 -11.51
N ASP A 78 -12.73 -19.45 -12.21
CA ASP A 78 -12.25 -20.82 -12.37
C ASP A 78 -11.50 -21.29 -11.10
N CYS A 79 -12.23 -21.38 -9.98
CA CYS A 79 -11.66 -21.76 -8.68
C CYS A 79 -11.09 -23.17 -8.66
N ALA A 80 -11.60 -24.08 -9.49
CA ALA A 80 -11.10 -25.46 -9.56
C ALA A 80 -9.63 -25.54 -10.02
N ASN A 81 -9.19 -24.58 -10.81
CA ASN A 81 -7.82 -24.46 -11.33
C ASN A 81 -7.03 -23.35 -10.65
N GLN A 82 -7.38 -22.99 -9.42
CA GLN A 82 -6.63 -22.04 -8.60
C GLN A 82 -6.08 -22.71 -7.34
N ARG A 83 -5.10 -22.08 -6.73
CA ARG A 83 -4.65 -22.38 -5.39
C ARG A 83 -5.66 -21.83 -4.38
N ASN A 84 -6.31 -22.74 -3.65
CA ASN A 84 -7.43 -22.43 -2.76
C ASN A 84 -7.03 -22.47 -1.28
N LEU A 85 -7.91 -21.98 -0.40
CA LEU A 85 -7.74 -22.04 1.04
C LEU A 85 -7.75 -23.51 1.53
N THR A 86 -6.95 -23.76 2.56
CA THR A 86 -7.12 -24.95 3.40
C THR A 86 -8.29 -24.76 4.38
N ASP A 87 -8.75 -25.84 5.03
CA ASP A 87 -9.74 -25.72 6.09
C ASP A 87 -9.21 -24.87 7.25
N ARG A 88 -7.93 -25.02 7.61
CA ARG A 88 -7.25 -24.16 8.57
C ARG A 88 -7.30 -22.68 8.13
N GLY A 89 -7.08 -22.39 6.86
CA GLY A 89 -7.19 -21.04 6.32
C GLY A 89 -8.61 -20.47 6.46
N ARG A 90 -9.62 -21.27 6.18
CA ARG A 90 -11.03 -20.89 6.37
C ARG A 90 -11.35 -20.56 7.82
N ASP A 91 -10.87 -21.39 8.75
CA ASP A 91 -11.05 -21.16 10.19
C ASP A 91 -10.27 -19.92 10.68
N HIS A 92 -9.06 -19.71 10.14
CA HIS A 92 -8.29 -18.50 10.40
C HIS A 92 -9.05 -17.24 9.95
N ALA A 93 -9.59 -17.22 8.74
CA ALA A 93 -10.37 -16.09 8.22
C ALA A 93 -11.59 -15.78 9.11
N ARG A 94 -12.36 -16.82 9.50
CA ARG A 94 -13.50 -16.66 10.42
C ARG A 94 -13.08 -16.10 11.78
N ALA A 95 -11.96 -16.61 12.33
CA ALA A 95 -11.46 -16.18 13.63
C ALA A 95 -11.01 -14.69 13.62
N VAL A 96 -10.36 -14.24 12.56
CA VAL A 96 -10.02 -12.82 12.36
C VAL A 96 -11.28 -11.95 12.34
N GLY A 97 -12.28 -12.33 11.56
CA GLY A 97 -13.54 -11.60 11.49
C GLY A 97 -14.28 -11.53 12.83
N LEU A 98 -14.29 -12.63 13.58
CA LEU A 98 -14.85 -12.65 14.94
C LEU A 98 -14.13 -11.69 15.88
N ALA A 99 -12.78 -11.68 15.84
CA ALA A 99 -11.99 -10.79 16.68
C ALA A 99 -12.25 -9.31 16.35
N ILE A 100 -12.27 -8.94 15.07
CA ILE A 100 -12.53 -7.56 14.62
C ILE A 100 -13.92 -7.09 15.08
N ARG A 101 -14.95 -7.96 14.96
CA ARG A 101 -16.30 -7.65 15.47
C ARG A 101 -16.34 -7.52 16.99
N ALA A 102 -15.68 -8.41 17.72
CA ALA A 102 -15.62 -8.37 19.18
C ALA A 102 -14.93 -7.11 19.71
N LEU A 103 -13.94 -6.59 18.95
CA LEU A 103 -13.25 -5.33 19.24
C LEU A 103 -14.08 -4.09 18.89
N GLY A 104 -15.24 -4.23 18.26
CA GLY A 104 -16.07 -3.11 17.82
C GLY A 104 -15.39 -2.22 16.79
N ILE A 105 -14.49 -2.79 15.96
CA ILE A 105 -13.80 -2.06 14.89
C ILE A 105 -14.75 -1.87 13.72
N PRO A 106 -15.12 -0.63 13.36
CA PRO A 106 -16.06 -0.36 12.28
C PRO A 106 -15.42 -0.63 10.92
N ILE A 107 -16.06 -1.49 10.11
CA ILE A 107 -15.66 -1.80 8.74
C ILE A 107 -16.69 -1.19 7.79
N GLY A 108 -16.23 -0.35 6.86
CA GLY A 108 -17.02 0.24 5.78
C GLY A 108 -16.93 -0.61 4.51
N ALA A 109 -15.94 -0.35 3.66
CA ALA A 109 -15.73 -1.10 2.44
C ALA A 109 -14.87 -2.35 2.67
N VAL A 110 -15.20 -3.44 1.98
CA VAL A 110 -14.39 -4.66 1.90
C VAL A 110 -14.07 -4.93 0.44
N LEU A 111 -12.81 -4.81 0.08
CA LEU A 111 -12.27 -5.02 -1.25
C LEU A 111 -11.44 -6.29 -1.27
N ALA A 112 -11.50 -7.07 -2.34
CA ALA A 112 -10.67 -8.24 -2.49
C ALA A 112 -10.11 -8.38 -3.90
N SER A 113 -8.93 -8.95 -4.02
CA SER A 113 -8.42 -9.44 -5.29
C SER A 113 -9.43 -10.44 -5.88
N PRO A 114 -9.58 -10.51 -7.21
CA PRO A 114 -10.58 -11.37 -7.83
C PRO A 114 -10.29 -12.88 -7.69
N LEU A 115 -9.09 -13.27 -7.21
CA LEU A 115 -8.74 -14.68 -7.02
C LEU A 115 -9.59 -15.33 -5.91
N CYS A 116 -9.94 -16.59 -6.09
CA CYS A 116 -10.88 -17.30 -5.20
C CYS A 116 -10.43 -17.31 -3.74
N ARG A 117 -9.15 -17.53 -3.45
CA ARG A 117 -8.59 -17.50 -2.09
C ARG A 117 -8.76 -16.17 -1.37
N THR A 118 -8.70 -15.08 -2.09
CA THR A 118 -8.86 -13.73 -1.51
C THR A 118 -10.33 -13.38 -1.31
N MET A 119 -11.18 -13.69 -2.29
CA MET A 119 -12.62 -13.52 -2.17
C MET A 119 -13.19 -14.37 -1.05
N GLU A 120 -12.78 -15.64 -0.95
CA GLU A 120 -13.21 -16.53 0.13
C GLU A 120 -12.74 -16.06 1.50
N THR A 121 -11.47 -15.63 1.64
CA THR A 121 -10.95 -15.04 2.89
C THR A 121 -11.79 -13.83 3.32
N ALA A 122 -12.06 -12.90 2.39
CA ALA A 122 -12.84 -11.69 2.67
C ALA A 122 -14.28 -12.01 3.08
N THR A 123 -14.92 -12.91 2.36
CA THR A 123 -16.33 -13.33 2.63
C THR A 123 -16.44 -14.02 3.98
N LEU A 124 -15.52 -14.93 4.31
CA LEU A 124 -15.54 -15.65 5.59
C LEU A 124 -15.29 -14.73 6.79
N ALA A 125 -14.42 -13.73 6.63
CA ALA A 125 -14.10 -12.79 7.70
C ALA A 125 -15.14 -11.67 7.85
N PHE A 126 -15.62 -11.10 6.73
CA PHE A 126 -16.38 -9.85 6.71
C PHE A 126 -17.79 -9.96 6.11
N GLY A 127 -18.19 -11.13 5.63
CA GLY A 127 -19.52 -11.41 5.10
C GLY A 127 -19.66 -11.18 3.59
N ALA A 128 -19.10 -10.07 3.06
CA ALA A 128 -19.15 -9.77 1.63
C ALA A 128 -17.88 -9.00 1.21
N ALA A 129 -17.55 -9.03 -0.08
CA ALA A 129 -16.46 -8.26 -0.64
C ALA A 129 -16.77 -7.83 -2.07
N GLN A 130 -16.23 -6.67 -2.46
CA GLN A 130 -16.21 -6.22 -3.85
C GLN A 130 -14.87 -6.61 -4.49
N GLN A 131 -14.92 -7.13 -5.71
CA GLN A 131 -13.70 -7.39 -6.48
C GLN A 131 -13.00 -6.08 -6.81
N ALA A 132 -11.69 -6.04 -6.56
CA ALA A 132 -10.84 -4.90 -6.85
C ALA A 132 -9.63 -5.34 -7.71
N MET A 133 -9.70 -5.13 -9.01
CA MET A 133 -8.65 -5.52 -9.96
C MET A 133 -7.28 -4.93 -9.63
N ALA A 134 -7.26 -3.77 -8.98
CA ALA A 134 -6.03 -3.11 -8.51
C ALA A 134 -5.23 -3.96 -7.51
N THR A 135 -5.85 -4.93 -6.86
CA THR A 135 -5.25 -5.75 -5.78
C THR A 135 -4.82 -7.15 -6.24
N ARG A 136 -4.98 -7.49 -7.53
CA ARG A 136 -4.64 -8.82 -8.05
C ARG A 136 -3.13 -9.07 -8.05
N GLU A 137 -2.74 -10.33 -7.90
CA GLU A 137 -1.34 -10.76 -8.00
C GLU A 137 -0.93 -11.05 -9.45
N GLY A 138 -1.81 -11.64 -10.22
CA GLY A 138 -1.61 -12.04 -11.61
C GLY A 138 -2.92 -12.03 -12.38
N GLY A 139 -2.98 -12.83 -13.45
CA GLY A 139 -4.15 -12.97 -14.32
C GLY A 139 -4.24 -11.90 -15.41
N PRO A 140 -5.24 -12.00 -16.31
CA PRO A 140 -5.38 -11.12 -17.45
C PRO A 140 -5.66 -9.69 -17.04
N LEU A 141 -5.11 -8.75 -17.83
CA LEU A 141 -5.37 -7.31 -17.69
C LEU A 141 -6.29 -6.87 -18.82
N PRO A 142 -7.39 -6.18 -18.54
CA PRO A 142 -8.13 -5.48 -19.59
C PRO A 142 -7.20 -4.49 -20.33
N PRO A 143 -7.33 -4.35 -21.66
CA PRO A 143 -6.57 -3.37 -22.42
C PRO A 143 -6.72 -1.96 -21.84
N GLY A 144 -5.62 -1.21 -21.76
CA GLY A 144 -5.61 0.16 -21.22
C GLY A 144 -5.70 0.27 -19.68
N SER A 145 -5.76 -0.86 -18.97
CA SER A 145 -5.74 -0.81 -17.50
C SER A 145 -4.40 -0.28 -16.99
N PRO A 146 -4.41 0.55 -15.93
CA PRO A 146 -3.17 0.94 -15.25
C PRO A 146 -2.45 -0.30 -14.70
N GLY A 147 -1.12 -0.24 -14.65
CA GLY A 147 -0.32 -1.30 -14.03
C GLY A 147 -0.78 -1.57 -12.58
N ARG A 148 -0.72 -2.83 -12.16
CA ARG A 148 -1.22 -3.23 -10.82
C ARG A 148 -0.54 -2.47 -9.67
N PHE A 149 0.74 -2.18 -9.75
CA PHE A 149 1.45 -1.48 -8.67
C PHE A 149 1.02 0.00 -8.53
N PRO A 150 0.94 0.82 -9.59
CA PRO A 150 0.39 2.16 -9.48
C PRO A 150 -1.06 2.18 -8.98
N ALA A 151 -1.91 1.27 -9.46
CA ALA A 151 -3.31 1.18 -9.04
C ALA A 151 -3.46 0.79 -7.57
N LEU A 152 -2.67 -0.18 -7.09
CA LEU A 152 -2.65 -0.56 -5.68
C LEU A 152 -2.10 0.57 -4.79
N ARG A 153 -1.04 1.26 -5.23
CA ARG A 153 -0.49 2.40 -4.50
C ARG A 153 -1.54 3.52 -4.35
N ALA A 154 -2.25 3.85 -5.42
CA ALA A 154 -3.34 4.83 -5.37
C ALA A 154 -4.43 4.41 -4.38
N LEU A 155 -4.81 3.12 -4.37
CA LEU A 155 -5.80 2.59 -3.44
C LEU A 155 -5.34 2.71 -1.98
N LEU A 156 -4.07 2.38 -1.68
CA LEU A 156 -3.50 2.50 -0.33
C LEU A 156 -3.37 3.96 0.14
N SER A 157 -3.29 4.91 -0.78
CA SER A 157 -3.19 6.35 -0.49
C SER A 157 -4.55 7.04 -0.39
N THR A 158 -5.64 6.38 -0.83
CA THR A 158 -6.98 6.94 -0.83
C THR A 158 -7.50 7.15 0.60
N PRO A 159 -7.88 8.38 0.99
CA PRO A 159 -8.42 8.63 2.32
C PRO A 159 -9.65 7.77 2.63
N VAL A 160 -9.68 7.24 3.84
CA VAL A 160 -10.82 6.48 4.36
C VAL A 160 -11.67 7.42 5.22
N PRO A 161 -13.01 7.43 5.09
CA PRO A 161 -13.87 8.25 5.92
C PRO A 161 -13.67 7.98 7.43
N ALA A 162 -13.76 9.02 8.26
CA ALA A 162 -13.76 8.85 9.70
C ALA A 162 -14.94 7.97 10.16
N GLY A 163 -14.74 7.21 11.23
CA GLY A 163 -15.75 6.30 11.76
C GLY A 163 -15.87 4.97 11.02
N ALA A 164 -15.06 4.71 10.00
CA ALA A 164 -14.99 3.42 9.32
C ALA A 164 -13.55 3.10 8.89
N ASN A 165 -13.26 1.82 8.68
CA ASN A 165 -12.02 1.35 8.06
C ASN A 165 -12.34 0.65 6.74
N THR A 166 -11.41 0.69 5.79
CA THR A 166 -11.48 -0.10 4.57
C THR A 166 -10.65 -1.38 4.75
N VAL A 167 -11.22 -2.51 4.38
CA VAL A 167 -10.50 -3.78 4.31
C VAL A 167 -10.09 -4.05 2.87
N ILE A 168 -8.85 -4.49 2.68
CA ILE A 168 -8.34 -5.01 1.40
C ILE A 168 -7.78 -6.40 1.65
N VAL A 169 -8.34 -7.42 1.01
CA VAL A 169 -7.81 -8.79 1.07
C VAL A 169 -7.12 -9.11 -0.26
N ALA A 170 -5.81 -9.32 -0.22
CA ALA A 170 -5.02 -9.47 -1.44
C ALA A 170 -3.79 -10.37 -1.25
N HIS A 171 -2.64 -9.99 -1.79
CA HIS A 171 -1.46 -10.84 -1.92
C HIS A 171 -0.22 -10.14 -1.38
N ALA A 172 0.76 -10.94 -0.93
CA ALA A 172 2.00 -10.38 -0.37
C ALA A 172 2.89 -9.72 -1.44
N TYR A 173 3.05 -10.31 -2.63
CA TYR A 173 4.02 -9.83 -3.62
C TYR A 173 3.72 -8.40 -4.14
N PRO A 174 2.51 -8.07 -4.63
CA PRO A 174 2.22 -6.71 -5.07
C PRO A 174 2.38 -5.67 -3.95
N TYR A 175 2.01 -6.03 -2.75
CA TYR A 175 2.12 -5.16 -1.57
C TYR A 175 3.58 -4.92 -1.19
N TYR A 176 4.37 -5.99 -1.07
CA TYR A 176 5.80 -5.93 -0.80
C TYR A 176 6.56 -5.07 -1.80
N THR A 177 6.21 -5.15 -3.09
CA THR A 177 6.84 -4.34 -4.15
C THR A 177 6.64 -2.84 -3.92
N ILE A 178 5.55 -2.44 -3.26
CA ILE A 178 5.20 -1.04 -3.00
C ILE A 178 5.74 -0.57 -1.65
N VAL A 179 5.63 -1.41 -0.63
CA VAL A 179 5.92 -1.07 0.78
C VAL A 179 7.34 -1.43 1.18
N GLY A 180 7.89 -2.51 0.61
CA GLY A 180 9.17 -3.09 1.05
C GLY A 180 9.07 -3.83 2.38
N GLY A 181 10.22 -4.06 3.02
CA GLY A 181 10.30 -4.70 4.34
C GLY A 181 10.12 -6.21 4.30
N GLN A 182 9.29 -6.76 5.16
CA GLN A 182 8.99 -8.18 5.23
C GLN A 182 7.69 -8.53 4.49
N TYR A 183 7.68 -9.68 3.82
CA TYR A 183 6.45 -10.26 3.29
C TYR A 183 5.43 -10.48 4.41
N LEU A 184 4.15 -10.16 4.12
CA LEU A 184 3.04 -10.58 4.96
C LEU A 184 2.92 -12.10 4.93
N SER A 185 2.81 -12.73 6.10
CA SER A 185 2.43 -14.13 6.21
C SER A 185 0.96 -14.32 5.81
N GLU A 186 0.57 -15.53 5.44
CA GLU A 186 -0.83 -15.83 5.14
C GLU A 186 -1.71 -15.51 6.37
N GLY A 187 -2.75 -14.71 6.15
CA GLY A 187 -3.66 -14.23 7.20
C GLY A 187 -3.15 -13.06 8.03
N GLU A 188 -1.94 -12.55 7.78
CA GLU A 188 -1.46 -11.31 8.39
C GLU A 188 -2.05 -10.06 7.72
N ALA A 189 -2.14 -8.98 8.48
CA ALA A 189 -2.53 -7.67 7.98
C ALA A 189 -1.54 -6.58 8.39
N ASP A 190 -1.31 -5.64 7.48
CA ASP A 190 -0.77 -4.33 7.83
C ASP A 190 -1.92 -3.33 7.99
N VAL A 191 -1.81 -2.49 9.01
CA VAL A 191 -2.67 -1.33 9.23
C VAL A 191 -2.02 -0.14 8.55
N VAL A 192 -2.68 0.37 7.54
CA VAL A 192 -2.20 1.46 6.69
C VAL A 192 -2.98 2.72 6.97
N ARG A 193 -2.28 3.82 7.21
CA ARG A 193 -2.84 5.16 7.31
C ARG A 193 -2.66 5.89 5.98
N PRO A 194 -3.73 6.14 5.21
CA PRO A 194 -3.66 6.94 3.98
C PRO A 194 -3.26 8.39 4.28
N ARG A 195 -2.49 9.00 3.35
CA ARG A 195 -2.01 10.39 3.45
C ARG A 195 -2.34 11.22 2.20
N GLY A 196 -3.28 10.77 1.37
CA GLY A 196 -3.65 11.40 0.11
C GLY A 196 -2.71 11.02 -1.03
N ALA A 197 -1.54 11.62 -1.14
CA ALA A 197 -0.55 11.27 -2.18
C ALA A 197 0.33 10.08 -1.80
N ASP A 198 0.35 9.69 -0.51
CA ASP A 198 1.16 8.62 0.03
C ASP A 198 0.40 7.89 1.16
N PHE A 199 1.05 6.95 1.82
CA PHE A 199 0.51 6.21 2.96
C PHE A 199 1.62 5.79 3.92
N GLU A 200 1.23 5.39 5.12
CA GLU A 200 2.12 4.95 6.18
C GLU A 200 1.63 3.62 6.75
N VAL A 201 2.52 2.62 6.90
CA VAL A 201 2.21 1.39 7.65
C VAL A 201 2.44 1.67 9.14
N VAL A 202 1.37 1.62 9.92
CA VAL A 202 1.39 1.99 11.35
C VAL A 202 1.35 0.78 12.29
N ALA A 203 1.01 -0.40 11.80
CA ALA A 203 1.07 -1.65 12.57
C ALA A 203 1.06 -2.86 11.65
N ARG A 204 1.53 -4.01 12.18
CA ARG A 204 1.33 -5.35 11.60
C ARG A 204 0.64 -6.23 12.63
N VAL A 205 -0.39 -6.97 12.19
CA VAL A 205 -1.28 -7.72 13.06
C VAL A 205 -1.55 -9.11 12.47
N GLY A 206 -1.13 -10.16 13.17
CA GLY A 206 -1.53 -11.54 12.86
C GLY A 206 -2.67 -12.02 13.78
N LEU A 207 -3.12 -13.27 13.59
CA LEU A 207 -4.24 -13.83 14.36
C LEU A 207 -3.98 -13.81 15.87
N ARG A 208 -2.74 -14.05 16.28
CA ARG A 208 -2.38 -14.02 17.72
C ARG A 208 -2.62 -12.63 18.31
N GLN A 209 -2.15 -11.58 17.64
CA GLN A 209 -2.33 -10.20 18.08
C GLN A 209 -3.81 -9.78 18.08
N TRP A 210 -4.62 -10.22 17.11
CA TRP A 210 -6.06 -9.99 17.12
C TRP A 210 -6.71 -10.59 18.38
N ARG A 211 -6.33 -11.81 18.75
CA ARG A 211 -6.82 -12.47 19.98
C ARG A 211 -6.34 -11.78 21.26
N GLU A 212 -5.09 -11.35 21.31
CA GLU A 212 -4.52 -10.58 22.43
C GLU A 212 -5.28 -9.26 22.64
N LEU A 213 -5.61 -8.54 21.55
CA LEU A 213 -6.42 -7.32 21.64
C LEU A 213 -7.81 -7.57 22.23
N VAL A 214 -8.46 -8.69 21.86
CA VAL A 214 -9.78 -9.07 22.42
C VAL A 214 -9.68 -9.39 23.91
N SER A 215 -8.60 -10.03 24.36
CA SER A 215 -8.41 -10.44 25.75
C SER A 215 -7.89 -9.32 26.67
N THR A 216 -7.43 -8.20 26.10
CA THR A 216 -6.94 -7.06 26.89
C THR A 216 -8.12 -6.18 27.31
N PRO A 217 -8.38 -5.98 28.61
CA PRO A 217 -9.43 -5.09 29.07
C PRO A 217 -9.20 -3.67 28.51
N SER A 218 -10.20 -3.08 27.87
CA SER A 218 -10.18 -1.64 27.57
C SER A 218 -10.12 -0.89 28.90
N SER A 219 -9.02 -0.20 29.18
CA SER A 219 -9.01 0.79 30.26
C SER A 219 -10.10 1.82 29.95
N ARG A 220 -11.14 1.86 30.77
CA ARG A 220 -12.23 2.82 30.72
C ARG A 220 -11.73 4.20 31.11
#